data_dfe3f4fa9bfb0f92c0373d78092d6122
#
_entry.id   dfe3f4fa9bfb0f92c0373d78092d6122
#
_cell.length_a   1.000
_cell.length_b   1.000
_cell.length_c   1.000
_cell.angle_alpha   90.00
_cell.angle_beta   90.00
_cell.angle_gamma   90.00
#
_symmetry.space_group_name_H-M   'P 1'
#
loop_
_entity.id
_entity.type
_entity.pdbx_description
1 polymer ?
#
loop_
_entity_poly.entity_id
_entity_poly.type
_entity_poly.pdbx_seq_one_letter_code
_entity_poly.pdbx_strand_id
1 'polypeptide(L)'
;AKPGLMSGFMTGQRSFTKAQDLTAQLDYSTEEANFTLALSSLASKLERRSLIIIFSDFVDTISAELMLENIRRLTDRHLVVFATFEDQALSDMVDAPPNTINDVTRAVIADTLMAERDTVLLRLQRMGVQVIESKPEAFGPELISRYLQIKQRDML
;
A
#
# COMPACT_ATOMS: atom_id res chain seq x y z
N ALA A 1 2.67 10.26 -16.38
CA ALA A 1 2.27 10.96 -15.16
C ALA A 1 3.50 11.54 -14.48
N LYS A 2 3.44 12.79 -14.02
CA LYS A 2 4.48 13.37 -13.16
C LYS A 2 4.18 12.95 -11.72
N PRO A 3 5.21 12.72 -10.85
CA PRO A 3 4.93 12.56 -9.43
C PRO A 3 4.23 13.82 -8.92
N GLY A 4 3.01 13.66 -8.37
CA GLY A 4 2.14 14.78 -8.04
C GLY A 4 2.75 15.73 -7.00
N LEU A 5 3.10 15.23 -5.84
CA LEU A 5 3.73 15.98 -4.75
C LEU A 5 4.98 15.26 -4.27
N MET A 6 6.05 16.01 -4.09
CA MET A 6 7.31 15.47 -3.62
C MET A 6 7.90 16.43 -2.58
N SER A 7 8.14 15.93 -1.38
CA SER A 7 8.84 16.70 -0.34
C SER A 7 10.33 16.36 -0.30
N GLY A 8 11.15 17.33 0.09
CA GLY A 8 12.52 17.05 0.52
C GLY A 8 12.57 16.42 1.91
N PHE A 9 13.78 16.12 2.38
CA PHE A 9 13.98 15.64 3.75
C PHE A 9 13.48 16.64 4.78
N MET A 10 12.73 16.16 5.75
CA MET A 10 12.17 16.96 6.82
C MET A 10 12.62 16.40 8.17
N THR A 11 13.08 17.25 9.07
CA THR A 11 13.53 16.87 10.41
C THR A 11 12.93 17.76 11.50
N GLY A 12 12.77 17.24 12.69
CA GLY A 12 12.30 17.97 13.87
C GLY A 12 10.77 18.08 13.95
N GLN A 13 10.30 18.64 15.08
CA GLN A 13 8.88 18.71 15.43
C GLN A 13 8.02 19.50 14.42
N ARG A 14 8.57 20.54 13.82
CA ARG A 14 7.89 21.37 12.79
C ARG A 14 7.65 20.62 11.48
N SER A 15 8.31 19.48 11.28
CA SER A 15 8.13 18.65 10.08
C SER A 15 6.76 17.99 10.04
N PHE A 16 6.16 17.74 11.20
CA PHE A 16 4.82 17.14 11.25
C PHE A 16 3.77 18.06 10.62
N THR A 17 3.76 19.33 10.97
CA THR A 17 2.83 20.32 10.38
C THR A 17 3.04 20.44 8.87
N LYS A 18 4.29 20.47 8.41
CA LYS A 18 4.58 20.51 6.98
C LYS A 18 4.11 19.24 6.27
N ALA A 19 4.24 18.07 6.88
CA ALA A 19 3.75 16.82 6.33
C ALA A 19 2.21 16.82 6.24
N GLN A 20 1.52 17.34 7.26
CA GLN A 20 0.08 17.51 7.23
C GLN A 20 -0.36 18.47 6.11
N ASP A 21 0.30 19.62 5.98
CA ASP A 21 0.00 20.61 4.93
C ASP A 21 0.21 20.02 3.53
N LEU A 22 1.25 19.22 3.33
CA LEU A 22 1.50 18.53 2.06
C LEU A 22 0.43 17.45 1.79
N THR A 23 0.04 16.70 2.81
CA THR A 23 -1.00 15.68 2.67
C THR A 23 -2.36 16.31 2.36
N ALA A 24 -2.64 17.47 2.97
CA ALA A 24 -3.87 18.22 2.70
C ALA A 24 -3.94 18.81 1.27
N GLN A 25 -2.82 18.89 0.56
CA GLN A 25 -2.77 19.32 -0.84
C GLN A 25 -2.98 18.18 -1.85
N LEU A 26 -3.08 16.94 -1.36
CA LEU A 26 -3.41 15.81 -2.23
C LEU A 26 -4.85 15.95 -2.71
N ASP A 27 -5.02 15.88 -4.01
CA ASP A 27 -6.33 15.92 -4.66
C ASP A 27 -6.58 14.61 -5.40
N TYR A 28 -7.84 14.32 -5.69
CA TYR A 28 -8.22 13.16 -6.47
C TYR A 28 -7.72 13.31 -7.91
N SER A 29 -7.12 12.26 -8.44
CA SER A 29 -6.69 12.22 -9.84
C SER A 29 -7.25 10.97 -10.50
N THR A 30 -7.66 11.10 -11.74
CA THR A 30 -8.03 9.99 -12.61
C THR A 30 -6.84 9.37 -13.34
N GLU A 31 -5.64 9.92 -13.14
CA GLU A 31 -4.43 9.38 -13.74
C GLU A 31 -4.00 8.11 -12.99
N GLU A 32 -3.62 7.08 -13.73
CA GLU A 32 -3.05 5.86 -13.15
C GLU A 32 -1.75 6.15 -12.41
N ALA A 33 -1.57 5.52 -11.25
CA ALA A 33 -0.38 5.64 -10.44
C ALA A 33 0.84 5.03 -11.16
N ASN A 34 1.84 5.84 -11.46
CA ASN A 34 3.08 5.37 -12.06
C ASN A 34 4.06 4.92 -10.96
N PHE A 35 3.90 3.70 -10.48
CA PHE A 35 4.76 3.11 -9.45
C PHE A 35 6.22 3.04 -9.87
N THR A 36 6.50 2.73 -11.13
CA THR A 36 7.86 2.65 -11.65
C THR A 36 8.60 3.98 -11.50
N LEU A 37 7.97 5.07 -11.92
CA LEU A 37 8.57 6.39 -11.81
C LEU A 37 8.71 6.84 -10.35
N ALA A 38 7.67 6.63 -9.54
CA ALA A 38 7.66 7.06 -8.15
C ALA A 38 8.72 6.30 -7.32
N LEU A 39 8.73 4.96 -7.40
CA LEU A 39 9.63 4.13 -6.61
C LEU A 39 11.09 4.22 -7.08
N SER A 40 11.36 4.32 -8.39
CA SER A 40 12.72 4.54 -8.90
C SER A 40 13.25 5.91 -8.50
N SER A 41 12.42 6.96 -8.56
CA SER A 41 12.79 8.30 -8.11
C SER A 41 13.05 8.35 -6.60
N LEU A 42 12.28 7.60 -5.79
CA LEU A 42 12.52 7.46 -4.36
C LEU A 42 13.84 6.72 -4.11
N ALA A 43 14.04 5.56 -4.74
CA ALA A 43 15.23 4.74 -4.59
C ALA A 43 16.52 5.51 -4.89
N SER A 44 16.52 6.36 -5.91
CA SER A 44 17.69 7.18 -6.28
C SER A 44 18.07 8.25 -5.23
N LYS A 45 17.14 8.62 -4.35
CA LYS A 45 17.35 9.62 -3.29
C LYS A 45 17.73 9.02 -1.95
N LEU A 46 17.53 7.72 -1.77
CA LEU A 46 17.80 7.04 -0.51
C LEU A 46 19.24 6.49 -0.51
N GLU A 47 20.13 7.17 0.20
CA GLU A 47 21.53 6.77 0.32
C GLU A 47 21.78 5.69 1.39
N ARG A 48 20.90 5.62 2.39
CA ARG A 48 21.01 4.72 3.54
C ARG A 48 19.82 3.77 3.61
N ARG A 49 20.00 2.65 4.33
CA ARG A 49 18.88 1.77 4.67
C ARG A 49 17.78 2.56 5.35
N SER A 50 16.58 2.44 4.84
CA SER A 50 15.42 3.24 5.26
C SER A 50 14.19 2.35 5.42
N LEU A 51 13.26 2.78 6.25
CA LEU A 51 11.91 2.26 6.27
C LEU A 51 11.10 3.01 5.19
N ILE A 52 10.54 2.26 4.26
CA ILE A 52 9.65 2.78 3.21
C ILE A 52 8.25 2.28 3.52
N ILE A 53 7.31 3.18 3.67
CA ILE A 53 5.90 2.84 3.84
C ILE A 53 5.17 3.24 2.56
N ILE A 54 4.56 2.27 1.91
CA ILE A 54 3.79 2.44 0.68
C ILE A 54 2.32 2.33 1.03
N PHE A 55 1.59 3.43 0.89
CA PHE A 55 0.13 3.44 0.98
C PHE A 55 -0.41 3.31 -0.43
N SER A 56 -0.99 2.20 -0.74
CA SER A 56 -1.54 1.96 -2.07
C SER A 56 -2.61 0.88 -2.04
N ASP A 57 -3.35 0.86 -3.11
CA ASP A 57 -4.26 -0.22 -3.42
C ASP A 57 -4.00 -0.71 -4.85
N PHE A 58 -4.57 -1.85 -5.20
CA PHE A 58 -4.52 -2.42 -6.54
C PHE A 58 -5.80 -3.19 -6.80
N VAL A 59 -6.28 -3.13 -8.03
CA VAL A 59 -7.55 -3.73 -8.42
C VAL A 59 -7.35 -5.16 -8.94
N ASP A 60 -6.21 -5.41 -9.59
CA ASP A 60 -5.93 -6.67 -10.28
C ASP A 60 -4.44 -7.03 -10.25
N THR A 61 -4.15 -8.29 -10.58
CA THR A 61 -2.79 -8.84 -10.61
C THR A 61 -1.90 -8.22 -11.68
N ILE A 62 -2.46 -7.75 -12.80
CA ILE A 62 -1.71 -7.19 -13.93
C ILE A 62 -1.15 -5.81 -13.52
N SER A 63 -1.99 -4.96 -12.98
CA SER A 63 -1.57 -3.64 -12.45
C SER A 63 -0.53 -3.79 -11.33
N ALA A 64 -0.66 -4.84 -10.52
CA ALA A 64 0.27 -5.12 -9.42
C ALA A 64 1.65 -5.59 -9.89
N GLU A 65 1.80 -6.21 -11.06
CA GLU A 65 3.09 -6.78 -11.51
C GLU A 65 4.22 -5.74 -11.58
N LEU A 66 3.98 -4.59 -12.18
CA LEU A 66 4.96 -3.51 -12.26
C LEU A 66 5.31 -2.94 -10.88
N MET A 67 4.31 -2.85 -10.01
CA MET A 67 4.51 -2.44 -8.62
C MET A 67 5.39 -3.46 -7.88
N LEU A 68 5.09 -4.75 -7.98
CA LEU A 68 5.84 -5.83 -7.33
C LEU A 68 7.31 -5.84 -7.76
N GLU A 69 7.59 -5.69 -9.06
CA GLU A 69 8.96 -5.64 -9.58
C GLU A 69 9.77 -4.48 -8.97
N ASN A 70 9.16 -3.29 -8.88
CA ASN A 70 9.83 -2.14 -8.31
C ASN A 70 10.00 -2.24 -6.79
N ILE A 71 9.01 -2.79 -6.07
CA ILE A 71 9.12 -3.05 -4.63
C ILE A 71 10.23 -4.06 -4.34
N ARG A 72 10.37 -5.12 -5.14
CA ARG A 72 11.45 -6.10 -4.99
C ARG A 72 12.83 -5.46 -4.99
N ARG A 73 13.07 -4.52 -5.89
CA ARG A 73 14.36 -3.78 -5.93
C ARG A 73 14.61 -2.96 -4.67
N LEU A 74 13.55 -2.48 -4.01
CA LEU A 74 13.67 -1.74 -2.76
C LEU A 74 13.98 -2.65 -1.57
N THR A 75 13.43 -3.87 -1.54
CA THR A 75 13.64 -4.82 -0.44
C THR A 75 15.09 -5.29 -0.30
N ASP A 76 15.89 -5.20 -1.36
CA ASP A 76 17.32 -5.55 -1.31
C ASP A 76 18.13 -4.63 -0.36
N ARG A 77 17.70 -3.38 -0.18
CA ARG A 77 18.43 -2.37 0.58
C ARG A 77 17.63 -1.72 1.71
N HIS A 78 16.33 -1.74 1.61
CA HIS A 78 15.42 -1.03 2.51
C HIS A 78 14.44 -1.98 3.15
N LEU A 79 13.85 -1.56 4.27
CA LEU A 79 12.70 -2.24 4.85
C LEU A 79 11.43 -1.64 4.27
N VAL A 80 10.58 -2.49 3.70
CA VAL A 80 9.35 -2.04 3.05
C VAL A 80 8.14 -2.53 3.83
N VAL A 81 7.23 -1.60 4.13
CA VAL A 81 5.88 -1.86 4.63
C VAL A 81 4.89 -1.46 3.53
N PHE A 82 4.05 -2.37 3.13
CA PHE A 82 2.92 -2.12 2.24
C PHE A 82 1.65 -2.06 3.07
N ALA A 83 0.94 -0.95 2.97
CA ALA A 83 -0.21 -0.65 3.80
C ALA A 83 -1.43 -0.37 2.90
N THR A 84 -2.48 -1.16 3.06
CA THR A 84 -3.70 -1.09 2.28
C THR A 84 -4.93 -1.29 3.16
N PHE A 85 -6.09 -0.88 2.67
CA PHE A 85 -7.35 -1.15 3.35
C PHE A 85 -7.94 -2.49 2.91
N GLU A 86 -8.67 -3.15 3.82
CA GLU A 86 -9.57 -4.24 3.45
C GLU A 86 -10.66 -3.71 2.52
N ASP A 87 -10.97 -4.47 1.47
CA ASP A 87 -12.10 -4.14 0.58
C ASP A 87 -13.41 -4.66 1.18
N GLN A 88 -14.00 -3.84 2.05
CA GLN A 88 -15.25 -4.18 2.72
C GLN A 88 -16.40 -4.41 1.72
N ALA A 89 -16.40 -3.70 0.59
CA ALA A 89 -17.46 -3.83 -0.39
C ALA A 89 -17.42 -5.19 -1.09
N LEU A 90 -16.24 -5.73 -1.37
CA LEU A 90 -16.09 -7.09 -1.91
C LEU A 90 -16.50 -8.13 -0.86
N SER A 91 -16.06 -7.98 0.39
CA SER A 91 -16.44 -8.88 1.48
C SER A 91 -17.96 -8.92 1.68
N ASP A 92 -18.59 -7.77 1.71
CA ASP A 92 -20.05 -7.67 1.86
C ASP A 92 -20.81 -8.33 0.69
N MET A 93 -20.26 -8.28 -0.53
CA MET A 93 -20.85 -8.95 -1.69
C MET A 93 -20.75 -10.49 -1.61
N VAL A 94 -19.67 -11.01 -1.06
CA VAL A 94 -19.47 -12.46 -0.88
C VAL A 94 -20.36 -13.00 0.25
N ASP A 95 -20.46 -12.27 1.35
CA ASP A 95 -21.19 -12.68 2.55
C ASP A 95 -22.72 -12.48 2.43
N ALA A 96 -23.19 -11.66 1.47
CA ALA A 96 -24.59 -11.40 1.30
C ALA A 96 -25.35 -12.64 0.81
N PRO A 97 -26.51 -12.99 1.42
CA PRO A 97 -27.33 -14.10 0.94
C PRO A 97 -27.87 -13.79 -0.47
N PRO A 98 -27.61 -14.65 -1.46
CA PRO A 98 -28.02 -14.40 -2.83
C PRO A 98 -29.54 -14.58 -2.98
N ASN A 99 -30.22 -13.57 -3.46
CA ASN A 99 -31.67 -13.59 -3.73
C ASN A 99 -31.98 -13.74 -5.23
N THR A 100 -31.01 -13.41 -6.07
CA THR A 100 -31.15 -13.46 -7.53
C THR A 100 -29.92 -14.10 -8.17
N ILE A 101 -30.06 -14.52 -9.44
CA ILE A 101 -28.92 -15.03 -10.24
C ILE A 101 -27.83 -13.96 -10.38
N ASN A 102 -28.21 -12.69 -10.47
CA ASN A 102 -27.25 -11.59 -10.52
C ASN A 102 -26.44 -11.47 -9.23
N ASP A 103 -27.04 -11.73 -8.08
CA ASP A 103 -26.32 -11.69 -6.80
C ASP A 103 -25.27 -12.80 -6.73
N VAL A 104 -25.61 -14.02 -7.20
CA VAL A 104 -24.64 -15.10 -7.31
C VAL A 104 -23.49 -14.73 -8.22
N THR A 105 -23.76 -14.14 -9.39
CA THR A 105 -22.73 -13.72 -10.32
C THR A 105 -21.81 -12.66 -9.71
N ARG A 106 -22.37 -11.70 -9.00
CA ARG A 106 -21.61 -10.64 -8.28
C ARG A 106 -20.75 -11.25 -7.19
N ALA A 107 -21.26 -12.17 -6.40
CA ALA A 107 -20.52 -12.83 -5.34
C ALA A 107 -19.33 -13.63 -5.90
N VAL A 108 -19.52 -14.36 -7.00
CA VAL A 108 -18.43 -15.11 -7.67
C VAL A 108 -17.34 -14.17 -8.20
N ILE A 109 -17.72 -13.03 -8.79
CA ILE A 109 -16.76 -12.03 -9.27
C ILE A 109 -16.00 -11.43 -8.07
N ALA A 110 -16.70 -11.07 -7.01
CA ALA A 110 -16.08 -10.50 -5.80
C ALA A 110 -15.09 -11.50 -5.16
N ASP A 111 -15.47 -12.77 -5.04
CA ASP A 111 -14.60 -13.83 -4.52
C ASP A 111 -13.33 -13.99 -5.39
N THR A 112 -13.48 -13.94 -6.71
CA THR A 112 -12.33 -14.00 -7.64
C THR A 112 -11.39 -12.81 -7.43
N LEU A 113 -11.93 -11.59 -7.32
CA LEU A 113 -11.12 -10.38 -7.09
C LEU A 113 -10.41 -10.44 -5.73
N MET A 114 -11.07 -10.94 -4.68
CA MET A 114 -10.45 -11.15 -3.38
C MET A 114 -9.29 -12.14 -3.46
N ALA A 115 -9.48 -13.28 -4.14
CA ALA A 115 -8.42 -14.29 -4.33
C ALA A 115 -7.22 -13.76 -5.12
N GLU A 116 -7.45 -12.92 -6.14
CA GLU A 116 -6.38 -12.23 -6.87
C GLU A 116 -5.62 -11.27 -5.96
N ARG A 117 -6.35 -10.48 -5.16
CA ARG A 117 -5.77 -9.57 -4.18
C ARG A 117 -4.89 -10.31 -3.17
N ASP A 118 -5.40 -11.37 -2.56
CA ASP A 118 -4.65 -12.22 -1.63
C ASP A 118 -3.36 -12.76 -2.25
N THR A 119 -3.43 -13.16 -3.52
CA THR A 119 -2.25 -13.63 -4.27
C THR A 119 -1.17 -12.57 -4.34
N VAL A 120 -1.52 -11.31 -4.60
CA VAL A 120 -0.56 -10.20 -4.64
C VAL A 120 0.02 -9.92 -3.26
N LEU A 121 -0.81 -9.89 -2.21
CA LEU A 121 -0.35 -9.66 -0.83
C LEU A 121 0.60 -10.77 -0.36
N LEU A 122 0.31 -12.02 -0.67
CA LEU A 122 1.19 -13.16 -0.39
C LEU A 122 2.53 -13.05 -1.15
N ARG A 123 2.53 -12.57 -2.39
CA ARG A 123 3.76 -12.34 -3.15
C ARG A 123 4.62 -11.24 -2.51
N LEU A 124 4.01 -10.13 -2.05
CA LEU A 124 4.69 -9.09 -1.29
C LEU A 124 5.35 -9.65 -0.02
N GLN A 125 4.63 -10.45 0.75
CA GLN A 125 5.16 -11.09 1.96
C GLN A 125 6.35 -12.01 1.67
N ARG A 126 6.27 -12.82 0.60
CA ARG A 126 7.38 -13.70 0.17
C ARG A 126 8.63 -12.94 -0.28
N MET A 127 8.47 -11.70 -0.72
CA MET A 127 9.59 -10.80 -1.04
C MET A 127 10.18 -10.10 0.19
N GLY A 128 9.68 -10.38 1.40
CA GLY A 128 10.13 -9.76 2.63
C GLY A 128 9.46 -8.41 2.95
N VAL A 129 8.43 -8.04 2.22
CA VAL A 129 7.61 -6.86 2.51
C VAL A 129 6.70 -7.17 3.69
N GLN A 130 6.62 -6.25 4.64
CA GLN A 130 5.65 -6.34 5.71
C GLN A 130 4.31 -5.76 5.22
N VAL A 131 3.29 -6.60 5.16
CA VAL A 131 1.95 -6.20 4.72
C VAL A 131 1.10 -5.84 5.93
N ILE A 132 0.41 -4.73 5.83
CA ILE A 132 -0.67 -4.29 6.73
C ILE A 132 -1.92 -4.15 5.87
N GLU A 133 -2.90 -4.97 6.16
CA GLU A 133 -4.23 -4.87 5.57
C GLU A 133 -5.23 -4.81 6.72
N SER A 134 -5.98 -3.72 6.80
CA SER A 134 -6.94 -3.55 7.89
C SER A 134 -8.04 -2.56 7.53
N LYS A 135 -9.08 -2.55 8.37
CA LYS A 135 -10.17 -1.58 8.27
C LYS A 135 -9.68 -0.17 8.58
N PRO A 136 -10.30 0.86 7.99
CA PRO A 136 -9.89 2.26 8.21
C PRO A 136 -9.75 2.65 9.68
N GLU A 137 -10.63 2.15 10.55
CA GLU A 137 -10.65 2.48 11.97
C GLU A 137 -9.46 1.88 12.75
N ALA A 138 -8.99 0.70 12.33
CA ALA A 138 -7.87 0.00 12.97
C ALA A 138 -6.52 0.34 12.34
N PHE A 139 -6.51 0.91 11.17
CA PHE A 139 -5.32 1.10 10.33
C PHE A 139 -4.22 1.93 11.02
N GLY A 140 -4.58 3.06 11.63
CA GLY A 140 -3.63 3.92 12.33
C GLY A 140 -2.92 3.22 13.49
N PRO A 141 -3.66 2.62 14.44
CA PRO A 141 -3.07 1.82 15.52
C PRO A 141 -2.18 0.67 15.04
N GLU A 142 -2.59 -0.06 14.01
CA GLU A 142 -1.79 -1.16 13.46
C GLU A 142 -0.49 -0.68 12.82
N LEU A 143 -0.54 0.39 12.05
CA LEU A 143 0.65 0.98 11.44
C LEU A 143 1.66 1.44 12.50
N ILE A 144 1.18 2.11 13.56
CA ILE A 144 2.03 2.56 14.66
C ILE A 144 2.62 1.36 15.40
N SER A 145 1.83 0.34 15.71
CA SER A 145 2.29 -0.90 16.33
C SER A 145 3.40 -1.56 15.49
N ARG A 146 3.20 -1.66 14.20
CA ARG A 146 4.19 -2.23 13.27
C ARG A 146 5.48 -1.41 13.25
N TYR A 147 5.37 -0.11 13.16
CA TYR A 147 6.53 0.79 13.23
C TYR A 147 7.32 0.61 14.52
N LEU A 148 6.65 0.53 15.67
CA LEU A 148 7.31 0.33 16.96
C LEU A 148 8.01 -1.03 17.05
N GLN A 149 7.39 -2.10 16.54
CA GLN A 149 8.00 -3.44 16.47
C GLN A 149 9.28 -3.44 15.61
N ILE A 150 9.24 -2.76 14.46
CA ILE A 150 10.41 -2.61 13.56
C ILE A 150 11.53 -1.89 14.29
N LYS A 151 11.21 -0.80 14.97
CA LYS A 151 12.19 0.00 15.71
C LYS A 151 12.81 -0.76 16.88
N GLN A 152 12.01 -1.54 17.62
CA GLN A 152 12.50 -2.35 18.76
C GLN A 152 13.41 -3.49 18.33
N ARG A 153 13.30 -3.99 17.10
CA ARG A 153 14.12 -5.07 16.57
C ARG A 153 15.41 -4.58 15.91
N ASP A 154 15.77 -3.30 16.02
CA ASP A 154 16.92 -2.69 15.37
C ASP A 154 17.03 -3.05 13.88
N MET A 155 15.91 -3.12 13.18
CA MET A 155 15.87 -3.49 11.76
C MET A 155 16.12 -2.30 10.82
N LEU A 156 16.32 -1.10 11.36
CA LEU A 156 16.56 0.15 10.63
C LEU A 156 18.02 0.54 10.59
#